data_037aa1900bb975c460d9618c0f9a34ae
#
_entry.id   037aa1900bb975c460d9618c0f9a34ae
#
_cell.length_a   1.000
_cell.length_b   1.000
_cell.length_c   1.000
_cell.angle_alpha   90.00
_cell.angle_beta   90.00
_cell.angle_gamma   90.00
#
_symmetry.space_group_name_H-M   'P 1'
#
loop_
_entity.id
_entity.type
_entity.pdbx_description
1 polymer ?
#
loop_
_entity_poly.entity_id
_entity_poly.type
_entity_poly.pdbx_seq_one_letter_code
_entity_poly.pdbx_strand_id
1 'polypeptide(L)'
;MVSCRDKAKKPPRLGKMAKREFAHPNEMHKYVGQEIGVSDWVEVSQDRINQFAEATGDHQWIHVDVERAKKEMPGGKTIAHGFLTLSLIPMLNHQISHINNVRNGINYGCNKVRFTSPVPAGSRVRARAKLIAADPMDKGGVRLTNQVTVEIEGQDRPACVAETMSIVYGV
;
A
#
# COMPACT_ATOMS: atom_id res chain seq x y z
N MET A 1 -35.49 31.26 -19.34
CA MET A 1 -35.19 30.33 -18.22
C MET A 1 -33.91 29.62 -18.55
N VAL A 2 -32.82 30.01 -17.91
CA VAL A 2 -31.48 29.50 -18.19
C VAL A 2 -31.13 28.52 -17.08
N SER A 3 -30.98 27.24 -17.45
CA SER A 3 -30.53 26.19 -16.52
C SER A 3 -29.01 26.23 -16.43
N CYS A 4 -28.50 26.73 -15.32
CA CYS A 4 -27.08 26.66 -14.96
C CYS A 4 -26.81 25.28 -14.39
N ARG A 5 -26.19 24.39 -15.18
CA ARG A 5 -25.61 23.16 -14.65
C ARG A 5 -24.22 23.49 -14.09
N ASP A 6 -24.11 23.55 -12.78
CA ASP A 6 -22.83 23.61 -12.07
C ASP A 6 -22.00 22.38 -12.44
N LYS A 7 -20.96 22.59 -13.26
CA LYS A 7 -19.91 21.60 -13.47
C LYS A 7 -19.05 21.58 -12.20
N ALA A 8 -19.24 20.57 -11.37
CA ALA A 8 -18.35 20.29 -10.24
C ALA A 8 -16.90 20.28 -10.73
N LYS A 9 -16.10 21.22 -10.28
CA LYS A 9 -14.65 21.30 -10.56
C LYS A 9 -13.98 20.06 -9.98
N LYS A 10 -13.40 19.24 -10.87
CA LYS A 10 -12.50 18.15 -10.46
C LYS A 10 -11.43 18.74 -9.51
N PRO A 11 -11.18 18.11 -8.34
CA PRO A 11 -10.12 18.57 -7.45
C PRO A 11 -8.77 18.56 -8.19
N PRO A 12 -7.87 19.50 -7.87
CA PRO A 12 -6.57 19.56 -8.52
C PRO A 12 -5.84 18.25 -8.33
N ARG A 13 -5.27 17.69 -9.41
CA ARG A 13 -4.34 16.56 -9.32
C ARG A 13 -3.15 17.04 -8.50
N LEU A 14 -3.05 16.57 -7.26
CA LEU A 14 -1.82 16.75 -6.48
C LEU A 14 -0.66 16.23 -7.34
N GLY A 15 0.35 17.07 -7.53
CA GLY A 15 1.52 16.72 -8.34
C GLY A 15 2.13 15.42 -7.83
N LYS A 16 2.44 14.52 -8.76
CA LYS A 16 3.11 13.24 -8.49
C LYS A 16 4.38 13.53 -7.68
N MET A 17 4.44 13.06 -6.44
CA MET A 17 5.65 13.22 -5.63
C MET A 17 6.81 12.54 -6.35
N ALA A 18 7.93 13.23 -6.48
CA ALA A 18 9.12 12.65 -7.11
C ALA A 18 9.58 11.45 -6.26
N LYS A 19 9.81 10.31 -6.92
CA LYS A 19 10.38 9.13 -6.25
C LYS A 19 11.74 9.47 -5.66
N ARG A 20 11.99 9.00 -4.45
CA ARG A 20 13.32 9.09 -3.85
C ARG A 20 14.24 8.07 -4.52
N GLU A 21 15.36 8.54 -5.05
CA GLU A 21 16.36 7.70 -5.73
C GLU A 21 17.50 7.35 -4.77
N PHE A 22 17.93 6.09 -4.80
CA PHE A 22 19.11 5.60 -4.08
C PHE A 22 20.08 4.96 -5.08
N ALA A 23 21.37 5.22 -4.93
CA ALA A 23 22.35 4.79 -5.90
C ALA A 23 22.63 3.28 -5.89
N HIS A 24 22.59 2.66 -4.70
CA HIS A 24 22.92 1.24 -4.54
C HIS A 24 22.29 0.65 -3.26
N PRO A 25 21.92 -0.65 -3.24
CA PRO A 25 21.39 -1.30 -2.02
C PRO A 25 22.31 -1.15 -0.79
N ASN A 26 23.62 -1.21 -0.98
CA ASN A 26 24.60 -1.10 0.11
C ASN A 26 24.61 0.25 0.81
N GLU A 27 24.01 1.29 0.21
CA GLU A 27 23.92 2.61 0.84
C GLU A 27 22.70 2.76 1.77
N MET A 28 21.80 1.80 1.73
CA MET A 28 20.53 1.90 2.47
C MET A 28 20.74 2.02 3.99
N HIS A 29 21.84 1.51 4.54
CA HIS A 29 22.17 1.67 5.96
C HIS A 29 22.25 3.14 6.41
N LYS A 30 22.60 4.08 5.50
CA LYS A 30 22.67 5.53 5.78
C LYS A 30 21.30 6.15 6.06
N TYR A 31 20.23 5.46 5.66
CA TYR A 31 18.85 5.95 5.74
C TYR A 31 18.02 5.26 6.82
N VAL A 32 18.63 4.38 7.60
CA VAL A 32 17.95 3.72 8.73
C VAL A 32 17.44 4.77 9.72
N GLY A 33 16.19 4.60 10.15
CA GLY A 33 15.48 5.54 11.03
C GLY A 33 14.76 6.67 10.30
N GLN A 34 14.95 6.84 8.97
CA GLN A 34 14.32 7.91 8.20
C GLN A 34 13.00 7.44 7.54
N GLU A 35 12.05 8.37 7.42
CA GLU A 35 10.93 8.21 6.51
C GLU A 35 11.47 8.22 5.06
N ILE A 36 11.15 7.20 4.31
CA ILE A 36 11.54 7.09 2.91
C ILE A 36 10.61 7.91 2.02
N GLY A 37 9.33 7.89 2.34
CA GLY A 37 8.33 8.71 1.66
C GLY A 37 6.92 8.18 1.81
N VAL A 38 6.04 8.77 1.01
CA VAL A 38 4.60 8.45 0.98
C VAL A 38 4.19 8.24 -0.48
N SER A 39 3.38 7.21 -0.75
CA SER A 39 2.88 6.92 -2.10
C SER A 39 1.73 7.87 -2.50
N ASP A 40 1.36 7.84 -3.77
CA ASP A 40 0.10 8.40 -4.22
C ASP A 40 -1.09 7.60 -3.65
N TRP A 41 -2.26 8.21 -3.65
CA TRP A 41 -3.51 7.55 -3.30
C TRP A 41 -3.95 6.60 -4.40
N VAL A 42 -4.31 5.37 -4.03
CA VAL A 42 -4.77 4.32 -4.94
C VAL A 42 -6.15 3.85 -4.50
N GLU A 43 -7.08 3.75 -5.41
CA GLU A 43 -8.42 3.23 -5.16
C GLU A 43 -8.40 1.71 -4.97
N VAL A 44 -9.12 1.26 -3.95
CA VAL A 44 -9.45 -0.15 -3.71
C VAL A 44 -10.89 -0.38 -4.16
N SER A 45 -11.07 -0.59 -5.47
CA SER A 45 -12.37 -0.80 -6.08
C SER A 45 -12.96 -2.17 -5.72
N GLN A 46 -14.28 -2.33 -5.86
CA GLN A 46 -14.94 -3.63 -5.72
C GLN A 46 -14.38 -4.67 -6.70
N ASP A 47 -14.06 -4.26 -7.92
CA ASP A 47 -13.48 -5.15 -8.91
C ASP A 47 -12.12 -5.71 -8.46
N ARG A 48 -11.26 -4.89 -7.89
CA ARG A 48 -9.98 -5.34 -7.31
C ARG A 48 -10.18 -6.32 -6.15
N ILE A 49 -11.19 -6.09 -5.31
CA ILE A 49 -11.54 -7.01 -4.22
C ILE A 49 -12.01 -8.35 -4.78
N ASN A 50 -12.87 -8.33 -5.80
CA ASN A 50 -13.35 -9.55 -6.47
C ASN A 50 -12.20 -10.33 -7.11
N GLN A 51 -11.28 -9.66 -7.82
CA GLN A 51 -10.09 -10.29 -8.38
C GLN A 51 -9.20 -10.95 -7.30
N PHE A 52 -9.07 -10.33 -6.15
CA PHE A 52 -8.32 -10.92 -5.04
C PHE A 52 -9.04 -12.13 -4.46
N ALA A 53 -10.36 -12.08 -4.30
CA ALA A 53 -11.17 -13.21 -3.86
C ALA A 53 -11.02 -14.42 -4.81
N GLU A 54 -11.09 -14.19 -6.13
CA GLU A 54 -10.87 -15.22 -7.14
C GLU A 54 -9.46 -15.82 -7.06
N ALA A 55 -8.44 -14.97 -6.91
CA ALA A 55 -7.05 -15.42 -6.87
C ALA A 55 -6.69 -16.24 -5.62
N THR A 56 -7.38 -16.01 -4.50
CA THR A 56 -7.07 -16.63 -3.20
C THR A 56 -8.10 -17.66 -2.73
N GLY A 57 -9.30 -17.67 -3.33
CA GLY A 57 -10.41 -18.50 -2.90
C GLY A 57 -11.16 -17.98 -1.66
N ASP A 58 -10.84 -16.76 -1.17
CA ASP A 58 -11.54 -16.15 -0.04
C ASP A 58 -12.76 -15.35 -0.51
N HIS A 59 -13.88 -16.03 -0.63
CA HIS A 59 -15.16 -15.48 -1.07
C HIS A 59 -16.11 -15.16 0.09
N GLN A 60 -15.58 -14.78 1.26
CA GLN A 60 -16.45 -14.37 2.36
C GLN A 60 -17.36 -13.23 1.92
N TRP A 61 -18.65 -13.32 2.24
CA TRP A 61 -19.68 -12.40 1.74
C TRP A 61 -19.40 -10.92 2.02
N ILE A 62 -18.73 -10.60 3.13
CA ILE A 62 -18.37 -9.22 3.49
C ILE A 62 -17.47 -8.55 2.44
N HIS A 63 -16.82 -9.33 1.59
CA HIS A 63 -15.92 -8.86 0.53
C HIS A 63 -16.61 -8.79 -0.83
N VAL A 64 -17.49 -9.73 -1.15
CA VAL A 64 -17.97 -9.94 -2.52
C VAL A 64 -19.48 -9.73 -2.71
N ASP A 65 -20.30 -9.83 -1.66
CA ASP A 65 -21.75 -9.68 -1.76
C ASP A 65 -22.19 -8.24 -1.50
N VAL A 66 -22.20 -7.43 -2.56
CA VAL A 66 -22.55 -6.01 -2.51
C VAL A 66 -23.99 -5.78 -2.04
N GLU A 67 -24.94 -6.64 -2.47
CA GLU A 67 -26.36 -6.45 -2.13
C GLU A 67 -26.64 -6.79 -0.65
N ARG A 68 -25.95 -7.78 -0.13
CA ARG A 68 -26.00 -8.10 1.29
C ARG A 68 -25.29 -7.03 2.12
N ALA A 69 -24.13 -6.55 1.66
CA ALA A 69 -23.39 -5.51 2.35
C ALA A 69 -24.18 -4.21 2.49
N LYS A 70 -24.98 -3.82 1.49
CA LYS A 70 -25.88 -2.66 1.59
C LYS A 70 -26.84 -2.73 2.75
N LYS A 71 -27.24 -3.94 3.17
CA LYS A 71 -28.24 -4.16 4.22
C LYS A 71 -27.61 -4.41 5.58
N GLU A 72 -26.48 -5.13 5.63
CA GLU A 72 -25.94 -5.70 6.85
C GLU A 72 -24.62 -5.08 7.31
N MET A 73 -23.85 -4.42 6.39
CA MET A 73 -22.57 -3.82 6.75
C MET A 73 -22.71 -2.36 7.22
N PRO A 74 -21.91 -1.94 8.21
CA PRO A 74 -21.79 -0.53 8.54
C PRO A 74 -21.37 0.29 7.32
N GLY A 75 -22.15 1.35 7.00
CA GLY A 75 -21.90 2.17 5.81
C GLY A 75 -22.34 1.56 4.48
N GLY A 76 -22.99 0.38 4.48
CA GLY A 76 -23.63 -0.22 3.30
C GLY A 76 -22.66 -0.65 2.20
N LYS A 77 -21.40 -0.89 2.53
CA LYS A 77 -20.36 -1.28 1.57
C LYS A 77 -19.65 -2.55 2.01
N THR A 78 -19.19 -3.32 1.05
CA THR A 78 -18.21 -4.39 1.29
C THR A 78 -16.88 -3.79 1.76
N ILE A 79 -16.02 -4.62 2.28
CA ILE A 79 -14.67 -4.25 2.72
C ILE A 79 -13.62 -5.08 2.00
N ALA A 80 -12.45 -4.52 1.79
CA ALA A 80 -11.31 -5.25 1.25
C ALA A 80 -10.81 -6.31 2.25
N HIS A 81 -10.28 -7.40 1.73
CA HIS A 81 -9.51 -8.35 2.53
C HIS A 81 -8.31 -7.63 3.18
N GLY A 82 -8.02 -7.92 4.44
CA GLY A 82 -6.82 -7.40 5.08
C GLY A 82 -5.55 -7.80 4.30
N PHE A 83 -5.51 -9.03 3.81
CA PHE A 83 -4.40 -9.52 2.98
C PHE A 83 -4.30 -8.83 1.62
N LEU A 84 -5.40 -8.37 1.02
CA LEU A 84 -5.33 -7.50 -0.17
C LEU A 84 -4.62 -6.19 0.18
N THR A 85 -5.00 -5.55 1.29
CA THR A 85 -4.37 -4.31 1.75
C THR A 85 -2.86 -4.49 1.96
N LEU A 86 -2.43 -5.59 2.60
CA LEU A 86 -1.02 -5.94 2.76
C LEU A 86 -0.34 -6.17 1.41
N SER A 87 -0.99 -6.87 0.49
CA SER A 87 -0.46 -7.21 -0.85
C SER A 87 -0.29 -6.00 -1.76
N LEU A 88 -0.94 -4.87 -1.46
CA LEU A 88 -0.73 -3.61 -2.18
C LEU A 88 0.58 -2.90 -1.80
N ILE A 89 1.20 -3.22 -0.67
CA ILE A 89 2.40 -2.53 -0.17
C ILE A 89 3.55 -2.52 -1.20
N PRO A 90 3.91 -3.61 -1.89
CA PRO A 90 4.99 -3.57 -2.88
C PRO A 90 4.73 -2.56 -4.00
N MET A 91 3.51 -2.53 -4.54
CA MET A 91 3.13 -1.58 -5.58
C MET A 91 3.21 -0.13 -5.07
N LEU A 92 2.70 0.13 -3.86
CA LEU A 92 2.76 1.45 -3.24
C LEU A 92 4.19 1.89 -2.95
N ASN A 93 5.05 0.99 -2.46
CA ASN A 93 6.46 1.26 -2.21
C ASN A 93 7.22 1.60 -3.50
N HIS A 94 6.89 0.98 -4.64
CA HIS A 94 7.47 1.33 -5.93
C HIS A 94 7.15 2.76 -6.39
N GLN A 95 6.11 3.38 -5.84
CA GLN A 95 5.82 4.80 -6.08
C GLN A 95 6.65 5.72 -5.18
N ILE A 96 7.06 5.23 -4.00
CA ILE A 96 7.80 6.01 -3.00
C ILE A 96 9.27 6.16 -3.39
N SER A 97 9.93 5.05 -3.76
CA SER A 97 11.36 5.04 -3.99
C SER A 97 11.79 4.07 -5.07
N HIS A 98 13.01 4.29 -5.55
CA HIS A 98 13.72 3.40 -6.44
C HIS A 98 15.18 3.24 -5.98
N ILE A 99 15.67 2.01 -5.98
CA ILE A 99 17.07 1.71 -5.70
C ILE A 99 17.68 1.29 -7.03
N ASN A 100 18.71 2.02 -7.47
CA ASN A 100 19.45 1.73 -8.69
C ASN A 100 20.44 0.58 -8.47
N ASN A 101 20.99 0.06 -9.54
CA ASN A 101 21.98 -1.02 -9.50
C ASN A 101 21.49 -2.27 -8.74
N VAL A 102 20.21 -2.60 -8.93
CA VAL A 102 19.56 -3.79 -8.36
C VAL A 102 19.45 -4.87 -9.44
N ARG A 103 19.97 -6.06 -9.16
CA ARG A 103 19.79 -7.24 -9.99
C ARG A 103 18.41 -7.86 -9.78
N ASN A 104 18.02 -8.05 -8.52
CA ASN A 104 16.71 -8.54 -8.13
C ASN A 104 16.40 -8.19 -6.67
N GLY A 105 15.10 -8.22 -6.35
CA GLY A 105 14.57 -8.07 -5.00
C GLY A 105 13.54 -9.16 -4.70
N ILE A 106 13.55 -9.67 -3.47
CA ILE A 106 12.67 -10.74 -3.02
C ILE A 106 11.92 -10.25 -1.78
N ASN A 107 10.60 -10.41 -1.77
CA ASN A 107 9.83 -10.27 -0.53
C ASN A 107 10.20 -11.43 0.41
N TYR A 108 10.80 -11.10 1.54
CA TYR A 108 11.33 -12.09 2.47
C TYR A 108 10.30 -12.46 3.55
N GLY A 109 9.51 -11.51 3.99
CA GLY A 109 8.50 -11.75 5.02
C GLY A 109 7.96 -10.46 5.63
N CYS A 110 7.16 -10.64 6.66
CA CYS A 110 6.58 -9.55 7.44
C CYS A 110 6.62 -9.88 8.93
N ASN A 111 6.86 -8.86 9.74
CA ASN A 111 6.69 -8.90 11.19
C ASN A 111 5.55 -7.98 11.61
N LYS A 112 4.93 -8.26 12.77
CA LYS A 112 3.99 -7.36 13.45
C LYS A 112 2.87 -6.82 12.55
N VAL A 113 2.34 -7.62 11.65
CA VAL A 113 1.21 -7.22 10.79
C VAL A 113 -0.05 -7.07 11.63
N ARG A 114 -0.73 -5.92 11.49
CA ARG A 114 -2.04 -5.63 12.10
C ARG A 114 -2.93 -4.91 11.09
N PHE A 115 -4.13 -5.43 10.90
CA PHE A 115 -5.20 -4.78 10.15
C PHE A 115 -6.04 -3.99 11.16
N THR A 116 -5.82 -2.69 11.20
CA THR A 116 -6.33 -1.84 12.29
C THR A 116 -7.65 -1.17 11.98
N SER A 117 -8.00 -1.05 10.69
CA SER A 117 -9.30 -0.57 10.22
C SER A 117 -9.70 -1.28 8.93
N PRO A 118 -10.99 -1.60 8.74
CA PRO A 118 -11.48 -2.11 7.47
C PRO A 118 -11.37 -1.04 6.38
N VAL A 119 -11.08 -1.46 5.15
CA VAL A 119 -11.06 -0.59 3.97
C VAL A 119 -12.36 -0.80 3.17
N PRO A 120 -13.32 0.13 3.22
CA PRO A 120 -14.54 0.01 2.42
C PRO A 120 -14.25 0.03 0.92
N ALA A 121 -15.00 -0.74 0.14
CA ALA A 121 -14.87 -0.72 -1.32
C ALA A 121 -15.04 0.70 -1.87
N GLY A 122 -14.17 1.10 -2.81
CA GLY A 122 -14.10 2.44 -3.39
C GLY A 122 -13.32 3.46 -2.56
N SER A 123 -12.78 3.08 -1.39
CA SER A 123 -11.88 3.94 -0.62
C SER A 123 -10.51 4.01 -1.29
N ARG A 124 -9.79 5.12 -1.06
CA ARG A 124 -8.40 5.26 -1.50
C ARG A 124 -7.44 5.02 -0.33
N VAL A 125 -6.35 4.33 -0.63
CA VAL A 125 -5.28 4.04 0.33
C VAL A 125 -3.94 4.53 -0.19
N ARG A 126 -2.99 4.80 0.71
CA ARG A 126 -1.59 5.07 0.39
C ARG A 126 -0.68 4.46 1.44
N ALA A 127 0.57 4.22 1.09
CA ALA A 127 1.59 3.77 2.02
C ALA A 127 2.50 4.93 2.45
N ARG A 128 2.84 4.93 3.74
CA ARG A 128 3.93 5.70 4.32
C ARG A 128 4.99 4.71 4.78
N ALA A 129 6.23 4.84 4.29
CA ALA A 129 7.30 3.91 4.57
C ALA A 129 8.45 4.56 5.34
N LYS A 130 8.91 3.89 6.39
CA LYS A 130 10.11 4.24 7.16
C LYS A 130 11.06 3.05 7.15
N LEU A 131 12.31 3.26 6.76
CA LEU A 131 13.35 2.23 6.85
C LEU A 131 13.80 2.09 8.29
N ILE A 132 13.64 0.90 8.88
CA ILE A 132 13.99 0.65 10.29
C ILE A 132 15.24 -0.23 10.44
N ALA A 133 15.60 -1.01 9.42
CA ALA A 133 16.87 -1.76 9.39
C ALA A 133 17.33 -1.99 7.94
N ALA A 134 18.65 -2.10 7.77
CA ALA A 134 19.31 -2.48 6.52
C ALA A 134 20.51 -3.35 6.88
N ASP A 135 20.31 -4.66 6.85
CA ASP A 135 21.27 -5.65 7.31
C ASP A 135 21.98 -6.30 6.13
N PRO A 136 23.31 -6.34 6.11
CA PRO A 136 24.02 -7.09 5.08
C PRO A 136 23.68 -8.58 5.19
N MET A 137 23.57 -9.23 4.04
CA MET A 137 23.29 -10.65 3.89
C MET A 137 24.41 -11.32 3.10
N ASP A 138 24.46 -12.64 3.16
CA ASP A 138 25.39 -13.43 2.36
C ASP A 138 25.20 -13.14 0.86
N LYS A 139 26.27 -13.37 0.09
CA LYS A 139 26.28 -13.18 -1.38
C LYS A 139 25.97 -11.75 -1.84
N GLY A 140 26.26 -10.74 -0.99
CA GLY A 140 26.10 -9.32 -1.34
C GLY A 140 24.67 -8.79 -1.33
N GLY A 141 23.75 -9.52 -0.71
CA GLY A 141 22.38 -9.02 -0.48
C GLY A 141 22.31 -8.04 0.68
N VAL A 142 21.27 -7.23 0.69
CA VAL A 142 20.89 -6.38 1.83
C VAL A 142 19.45 -6.66 2.19
N ARG A 143 19.20 -7.04 3.43
CA ARG A 143 17.84 -7.17 3.96
C ARG A 143 17.36 -5.81 4.46
N LEU A 144 16.35 -5.29 3.81
CA LEU A 144 15.70 -4.04 4.17
C LEU A 144 14.44 -4.35 4.98
N THR A 145 14.34 -3.78 6.18
CA THR A 145 13.12 -3.85 6.99
C THR A 145 12.48 -2.46 7.00
N ASN A 146 11.24 -2.38 6.51
CA ASN A 146 10.47 -1.16 6.48
C ASN A 146 9.26 -1.26 7.40
N GLN A 147 9.05 -0.26 8.24
CA GLN A 147 7.77 -0.02 8.88
C GLN A 147 6.87 0.68 7.86
N VAL A 148 5.78 0.03 7.49
CA VAL A 148 4.82 0.56 6.52
C VAL A 148 3.47 0.76 7.18
N THR A 149 2.94 1.97 7.05
CA THR A 149 1.58 2.33 7.46
C THR A 149 0.75 2.54 6.20
N VAL A 150 -0.31 1.75 6.03
CA VAL A 150 -1.28 1.95 4.95
C VAL A 150 -2.42 2.81 5.48
N GLU A 151 -2.47 4.04 5.02
CA GLU A 151 -3.47 5.04 5.39
C GLU A 151 -4.72 4.92 4.51
N ILE A 152 -5.91 5.25 5.07
CA ILE A 152 -7.17 5.37 4.32
C ILE A 152 -7.49 6.85 4.21
N GLU A 153 -7.82 7.32 3.01
CA GLU A 153 -8.15 8.73 2.78
C GLU A 153 -9.35 9.16 3.65
N GLY A 154 -9.16 10.28 4.36
CA GLY A 154 -10.18 10.85 5.24
C GLY A 154 -10.37 10.10 6.58
N GLN A 155 -9.50 9.18 6.94
CA GLN A 155 -9.54 8.48 8.22
C GLN A 155 -8.22 8.67 8.99
N ASP A 156 -8.31 8.89 10.30
CA ASP A 156 -7.14 9.03 11.17
C ASP A 156 -6.48 7.69 11.48
N ARG A 157 -7.29 6.63 11.58
CA ARG A 157 -6.81 5.29 11.88
C ARG A 157 -6.40 4.56 10.59
N PRO A 158 -5.17 4.02 10.50
CA PRO A 158 -4.70 3.35 9.29
C PRO A 158 -5.43 2.01 9.06
N ALA A 159 -5.40 1.54 7.81
CA ALA A 159 -5.90 0.22 7.43
C ALA A 159 -4.98 -0.90 7.92
N CYS A 160 -3.68 -0.70 7.76
CA CYS A 160 -2.67 -1.71 8.07
C CYS A 160 -1.39 -1.06 8.58
N VAL A 161 -0.77 -1.70 9.55
CA VAL A 161 0.61 -1.42 9.97
C VAL A 161 1.39 -2.71 9.92
N ALA A 162 2.53 -2.71 9.22
CA ALA A 162 3.36 -3.88 9.05
C ALA A 162 4.86 -3.54 9.05
N GLU A 163 5.68 -4.43 9.56
CA GLU A 163 7.12 -4.43 9.28
C GLU A 163 7.36 -5.39 8.12
N THR A 164 7.61 -4.86 6.93
CA THR A 164 7.88 -5.67 5.73
C THR A 164 9.37 -5.82 5.52
N MET A 165 9.79 -7.03 5.14
CA MET A 165 11.19 -7.33 4.86
C MET A 165 11.36 -7.73 3.41
N SER A 166 12.37 -7.16 2.77
CA SER A 166 12.83 -7.57 1.45
C SER A 166 14.33 -7.78 1.44
N ILE A 167 14.82 -8.72 0.62
CA ILE A 167 16.25 -8.88 0.36
C ILE A 167 16.50 -8.36 -1.05
N VAL A 168 17.44 -7.42 -1.17
CA VAL A 168 17.79 -6.76 -2.42
C VAL A 168 19.24 -7.10 -2.75
N TYR A 169 19.49 -7.57 -3.96
CA TYR A 169 20.83 -7.90 -4.47
C TYR A 169 21.26 -6.83 -5.48
N GLY A 170 22.42 -6.25 -5.22
CA GLY A 170 23.05 -5.33 -6.15
C GLY A 170 23.71 -6.03 -7.36
N VAL A 171 24.03 -5.26 -8.41
CA VAL A 171 24.89 -5.64 -9.53
C VAL A 171 26.30 -5.14 -9.30
#